data_4b38c2838f3f51b288d3ed7eaa27c15e
#
_entry.id   4b38c2838f3f51b288d3ed7eaa27c15e
#
_cell.length_a   1.000
_cell.length_b   1.000
_cell.length_c   1.000
_cell.angle_alpha   90.00
_cell.angle_beta   90.00
_cell.angle_gamma   90.00
#
_symmetry.space_group_name_H-M   'P 1'
#
loop_
_entity.id
_entity.type
_entity.pdbx_description
1 polymer ?
#
loop_
_entity_poly.entity_id
_entity_poly.type
_entity_poly.pdbx_seq_one_letter_code
_entity_poly.pdbx_strand_id
1 'polypeptide(L)'
;MNTLEAIFSRKTIRSYTEQSIEREKLETIVSAGNQAAIAGKLEFVVITNRNILDQIQKEAKAFFLRSGVEKLVMLASNPNYEVLHNAPVGIAVVISDTTDPHASKMNAENTGCAVQNMLIAATELGLGSCFAESGSVAFTNPTIKDAIGISNDKTVSAIVTLGYTENTTPAVKRNADNITWCE
;
A
#
# COMPACT_ATOMS: atom_id res chain seq x y z
N MET A 1 -19.92 -10.79 0.20
CA MET A 1 -19.07 -11.45 -0.81
C MET A 1 -18.31 -12.55 -0.09
N ASN A 2 -18.04 -13.70 -0.72
CA ASN A 2 -17.18 -14.70 -0.08
C ASN A 2 -15.69 -14.46 -0.43
N THR A 3 -14.78 -15.13 0.28
CA THR A 3 -13.34 -14.91 0.12
C THR A 3 -12.83 -15.13 -1.30
N LEU A 4 -13.30 -16.17 -2.00
CA LEU A 4 -12.88 -16.43 -3.40
C LEU A 4 -13.42 -15.36 -4.34
N GLU A 5 -14.65 -14.91 -4.15
CA GLU A 5 -15.21 -13.79 -4.92
C GLU A 5 -14.38 -12.51 -4.71
N ALA A 6 -13.97 -12.22 -3.44
CA ALA A 6 -13.12 -11.08 -3.15
C ALA A 6 -11.76 -11.19 -3.84
N ILE A 7 -11.14 -12.37 -3.85
CA ILE A 7 -9.86 -12.62 -4.53
C ILE A 7 -9.99 -12.38 -6.04
N PHE A 8 -11.05 -12.93 -6.68
CA PHE A 8 -11.22 -12.83 -8.13
C PHE A 8 -11.71 -11.47 -8.61
N SER A 9 -12.46 -10.73 -7.78
CA SER A 9 -12.95 -9.38 -8.11
C SER A 9 -11.98 -8.27 -7.72
N ARG A 10 -10.98 -8.55 -6.86
CA ARG A 10 -9.98 -7.57 -6.46
C ARG A 10 -9.25 -6.99 -7.67
N LYS A 11 -9.21 -5.70 -7.74
CA LYS A 11 -8.45 -4.93 -8.73
C LYS A 11 -7.73 -3.76 -8.08
N THR A 12 -6.71 -3.24 -8.74
CA THR A 12 -6.02 -2.04 -8.29
C THR A 12 -6.85 -0.80 -8.61
N ILE A 13 -7.24 -0.04 -7.59
CA ILE A 13 -7.97 1.21 -7.70
C ILE A 13 -7.03 2.38 -7.47
N ARG A 14 -7.11 3.38 -8.34
CA ARG A 14 -6.29 4.60 -8.32
C ARG A 14 -7.13 5.87 -8.45
N SER A 15 -8.43 5.77 -8.17
CA SER A 15 -9.34 6.91 -8.11
C SER A 15 -10.34 6.65 -6.99
N TYR A 16 -10.48 7.63 -6.12
CA TYR A 16 -11.28 7.51 -4.90
C TYR A 16 -12.24 8.67 -4.79
N THR A 17 -13.34 8.46 -4.07
CA THR A 17 -14.24 9.53 -3.64
C THR A 17 -13.72 10.18 -2.36
N GLU A 18 -14.30 11.32 -1.99
CA GLU A 18 -13.98 12.01 -0.72
C GLU A 18 -14.69 11.39 0.50
N GLN A 19 -15.49 10.34 0.28
CA GLN A 19 -16.23 9.68 1.35
C GLN A 19 -15.26 9.09 2.39
N SER A 20 -15.48 9.41 3.65
CA SER A 20 -14.73 8.86 4.77
C SER A 20 -15.00 7.36 4.93
N ILE A 21 -13.97 6.60 5.30
CA ILE A 21 -14.09 5.18 5.63
C ILE A 21 -14.39 5.05 7.11
N GLU A 22 -15.34 4.19 7.45
CA GLU A 22 -15.71 3.87 8.82
C GLU A 22 -14.53 3.22 9.57
N ARG A 23 -14.35 3.60 10.84
CA ARG A 23 -13.24 3.12 11.68
C ARG A 23 -13.20 1.59 11.76
N GLU A 24 -14.34 0.95 11.91
CA GLU A 24 -14.49 -0.50 12.01
C GLU A 24 -13.98 -1.23 10.75
N LYS A 25 -14.19 -0.65 9.57
CA LYS A 25 -13.64 -1.20 8.32
C LYS A 25 -12.13 -1.13 8.30
N LEU A 26 -11.56 0.01 8.73
CA LEU A 26 -10.10 0.17 8.80
C LEU A 26 -9.48 -0.83 9.78
N GLU A 27 -10.08 -1.00 10.95
CA GLU A 27 -9.65 -1.97 11.96
C GLU A 27 -9.72 -3.41 11.43
N THR A 28 -10.78 -3.75 10.69
CA THR A 28 -10.92 -5.06 10.04
C THR A 28 -9.82 -5.29 9.00
N ILE A 29 -9.52 -4.30 8.17
CA ILE A 29 -8.46 -4.39 7.14
C ILE A 29 -7.09 -4.57 7.77
N VAL A 30 -6.76 -3.79 8.80
CA VAL A 30 -5.48 -3.92 9.52
C VAL A 30 -5.40 -5.28 10.20
N SER A 31 -6.49 -5.73 10.82
CA SER A 31 -6.55 -7.07 11.45
C SER A 31 -6.30 -8.18 10.42
N ALA A 32 -6.89 -8.08 9.23
CA ALA A 32 -6.63 -9.03 8.13
C ALA A 32 -5.15 -9.05 7.73
N GLY A 33 -4.51 -7.88 7.62
CA GLY A 33 -3.06 -7.77 7.38
C GLY A 33 -2.24 -8.45 8.48
N ASN A 34 -2.63 -8.27 9.74
CA ASN A 34 -1.95 -8.85 10.89
C ASN A 34 -2.12 -10.39 11.02
N GLN A 35 -3.12 -10.97 10.32
CA GLN A 35 -3.34 -12.42 10.24
C GLN A 35 -2.53 -13.09 9.11
N ALA A 36 -1.68 -12.33 8.41
CA ALA A 36 -0.83 -12.92 7.38
C ALA A 36 0.13 -13.98 7.98
N ALA A 37 0.39 -15.03 7.20
CA ALA A 37 1.39 -16.03 7.57
C ALA A 37 2.80 -15.45 7.36
N ILE A 38 3.37 -14.88 8.41
CA ILE A 38 4.65 -14.19 8.40
C ILE A 38 5.60 -14.75 9.45
N ALA A 39 6.90 -14.59 9.21
CA ALA A 39 7.94 -14.79 10.20
C ALA A 39 8.40 -13.43 10.75
N GLY A 40 8.28 -13.21 12.06
CA GLY A 40 8.61 -11.95 12.71
C GLY A 40 7.39 -11.06 12.96
N LYS A 41 7.58 -9.73 12.92
CA LYS A 41 6.55 -8.76 13.30
C LYS A 41 6.47 -7.64 12.25
N LEU A 42 5.25 -7.30 11.86
CA LEU A 42 4.94 -6.08 11.13
C LEU A 42 4.21 -5.10 12.07
N GLU A 43 4.37 -3.82 11.79
CA GLU A 43 3.57 -2.77 12.42
C GLU A 43 2.78 -2.03 11.34
N PHE A 44 1.64 -1.47 11.71
CA PHE A 44 0.77 -0.78 10.78
C PHE A 44 0.43 0.60 11.33
N VAL A 45 0.58 1.63 10.50
CA VAL A 45 0.15 2.99 10.83
C VAL A 45 -0.95 3.41 9.88
N VAL A 46 -2.15 3.65 10.41
CA VAL A 46 -3.31 4.12 9.63
C VAL A 46 -3.28 5.63 9.59
N ILE A 47 -3.20 6.20 8.41
CA ILE A 47 -3.07 7.63 8.16
C ILE A 47 -4.36 8.12 7.50
N THR A 48 -5.16 8.88 8.26
CA THR A 48 -6.40 9.53 7.80
C THR A 48 -6.27 11.05 7.76
N ASN A 49 -5.16 11.59 8.27
CA ASN A 49 -4.88 13.01 8.26
C ASN A 49 -4.46 13.46 6.86
N ARG A 50 -5.29 14.27 6.22
CA ARG A 50 -5.06 14.77 4.86
C ARG A 50 -3.73 15.50 4.72
N ASN A 51 -3.38 16.35 5.68
CA ASN A 51 -2.13 17.12 5.63
C ASN A 51 -0.89 16.19 5.65
N ILE A 52 -0.96 15.09 6.38
CA ILE A 52 0.13 14.07 6.42
C ILE A 52 0.19 13.33 5.09
N LEU A 53 -0.94 12.91 4.53
CA LEU A 53 -0.98 12.27 3.21
C LEU A 53 -0.41 13.18 2.12
N ASP A 54 -0.73 14.48 2.15
CA ASP A 54 -0.19 15.47 1.22
C ASP A 54 1.32 15.67 1.38
N GLN A 55 1.84 15.65 2.60
CA GLN A 55 3.28 15.70 2.86
C GLN A 55 3.99 14.45 2.29
N ILE A 56 3.45 13.25 2.52
CA ILE A 56 3.97 12.00 1.96
C ILE A 56 3.97 12.05 0.43
N GLN A 57 2.85 12.47 -0.16
CA GLN A 57 2.69 12.66 -1.59
C GLN A 57 3.75 13.59 -2.17
N LYS A 58 3.93 14.76 -1.56
CA LYS A 58 4.88 15.80 -1.97
C LYS A 58 6.32 15.29 -1.87
N GLU A 59 6.69 14.64 -0.76
CA GLU A 59 8.04 14.13 -0.56
C GLU A 59 8.36 12.97 -1.52
N ALA A 60 7.43 12.03 -1.74
CA ALA A 60 7.63 10.95 -2.71
C ALA A 60 7.84 11.50 -4.13
N LYS A 61 7.06 12.52 -4.52
CA LYS A 61 7.21 13.19 -5.81
C LYS A 61 8.56 13.91 -5.93
N ALA A 62 9.00 14.59 -4.86
CA ALA A 62 10.30 15.23 -4.78
C ALA A 62 11.45 14.21 -4.86
N PHE A 63 11.31 13.05 -4.20
CA PHE A 63 12.27 11.95 -4.31
C PHE A 63 12.41 11.48 -5.76
N PHE A 64 11.31 11.27 -6.48
CA PHE A 64 11.36 10.85 -7.88
C PHE A 64 12.05 11.87 -8.78
N LEU A 65 11.81 13.16 -8.59
CA LEU A 65 12.47 14.23 -9.34
C LEU A 65 14.00 14.23 -9.12
N ARG A 66 14.46 13.81 -7.92
CA ARG A 66 15.90 13.73 -7.58
C ARG A 66 16.54 12.38 -7.90
N SER A 67 15.76 11.38 -8.29
CA SER A 67 16.22 9.99 -8.42
C SER A 67 17.24 9.76 -9.56
N GLY A 68 17.28 10.63 -10.55
CA GLY A 68 18.06 10.42 -11.78
C GLY A 68 17.53 9.32 -12.71
N VAL A 69 16.41 8.66 -12.33
CA VAL A 69 15.75 7.64 -13.15
C VAL A 69 14.75 8.33 -14.08
N GLU A 70 15.07 8.37 -15.36
CA GLU A 70 14.31 9.13 -16.39
C GLU A 70 12.79 8.89 -16.30
N LYS A 71 12.37 7.63 -16.19
CA LYS A 71 10.95 7.26 -16.09
C LYS A 71 10.28 7.86 -14.86
N LEU A 72 10.96 7.86 -13.70
CA LEU A 72 10.41 8.43 -12.45
C LEU A 72 10.36 9.95 -12.53
N VAL A 73 11.39 10.58 -13.07
CA VAL A 73 11.45 12.03 -13.30
C VAL A 73 10.31 12.44 -14.23
N MET A 74 10.10 11.73 -15.34
CA MET A 74 9.01 12.00 -16.27
C MET A 74 7.63 11.89 -15.61
N LEU A 75 7.40 10.84 -14.81
CA LEU A 75 6.15 10.68 -14.05
C LEU A 75 5.93 11.83 -13.07
N ALA A 76 6.95 12.14 -12.25
CA ALA A 76 6.86 13.18 -11.23
C ALA A 76 6.77 14.61 -11.80
N SER A 77 7.25 14.82 -13.04
CA SER A 77 7.11 16.11 -13.74
C SER A 77 5.69 16.38 -14.23
N ASN A 78 4.83 15.34 -14.31
CA ASN A 78 3.41 15.54 -14.60
C ASN A 78 2.74 16.17 -13.38
N PRO A 79 2.13 17.39 -13.50
CA PRO A 79 1.45 18.03 -12.38
C PRO A 79 0.28 17.22 -11.83
N ASN A 80 -0.37 16.42 -12.68
CA ASN A 80 -1.53 15.59 -12.31
C ASN A 80 -1.13 14.19 -11.78
N TYR A 81 0.17 13.88 -11.69
CA TYR A 81 0.60 12.61 -11.15
C TYR A 81 0.54 12.61 -9.62
N GLU A 82 -0.26 11.72 -9.08
CA GLU A 82 -0.46 11.55 -7.66
C GLU A 82 0.04 10.17 -7.21
N VAL A 83 1.13 10.15 -6.42
CA VAL A 83 1.76 8.92 -5.93
C VAL A 83 0.80 8.08 -5.08
N LEU A 84 -0.01 8.74 -4.25
CA LEU A 84 -1.02 8.12 -3.40
C LEU A 84 -2.43 8.18 -4.01
N HIS A 85 -2.56 8.64 -5.27
CA HIS A 85 -3.82 8.67 -6.01
C HIS A 85 -4.95 9.47 -5.31
N ASN A 86 -4.59 10.49 -4.51
CA ASN A 86 -5.52 11.29 -3.70
C ASN A 86 -6.41 10.46 -2.76
N ALA A 87 -5.93 9.29 -2.34
CA ALA A 87 -6.67 8.42 -1.44
C ALA A 87 -6.96 9.12 -0.10
N PRO A 88 -8.16 8.94 0.48
CA PRO A 88 -8.50 9.50 1.79
C PRO A 88 -7.79 8.78 2.95
N VAL A 89 -7.30 7.57 2.73
CA VAL A 89 -6.59 6.78 3.73
C VAL A 89 -5.37 6.12 3.13
N GLY A 90 -4.26 6.15 3.87
CA GLY A 90 -3.06 5.34 3.65
C GLY A 90 -2.78 4.45 4.86
N ILE A 91 -2.40 3.20 4.64
CA ILE A 91 -1.87 2.33 5.70
C ILE A 91 -0.40 2.05 5.39
N ALA A 92 0.49 2.56 6.24
CA ALA A 92 1.91 2.27 6.16
C ALA A 92 2.19 0.91 6.82
N VAL A 93 2.88 0.03 6.10
CA VAL A 93 3.41 -1.25 6.61
C VAL A 93 4.85 -1.03 7.02
N VAL A 94 5.14 -1.23 8.29
CA VAL A 94 6.42 -0.88 8.92
C VAL A 94 7.15 -2.14 9.31
N ILE A 95 8.43 -2.18 8.98
CA ILE A 95 9.38 -3.26 9.28
C ILE A 95 10.55 -2.71 10.09
N SER A 96 11.26 -3.58 10.82
CA SER A 96 12.55 -3.23 11.41
C SER A 96 13.62 -3.13 10.32
N ASP A 97 14.49 -2.14 10.42
CA ASP A 97 15.65 -2.03 9.54
C ASP A 97 16.59 -3.21 9.73
N THR A 98 17.21 -3.64 8.65
CA THR A 98 18.19 -4.72 8.67
C THR A 98 19.20 -4.55 7.54
N THR A 99 20.44 -4.94 7.80
CA THR A 99 21.50 -5.07 6.79
C THR A 99 21.70 -6.52 6.35
N ASP A 100 21.00 -7.47 6.99
CA ASP A 100 21.01 -8.87 6.58
C ASP A 100 20.15 -9.09 5.34
N PRO A 101 20.72 -9.56 4.21
CA PRO A 101 19.98 -9.80 2.98
C PRO A 101 18.85 -10.82 3.13
N HIS A 102 19.02 -11.85 4.00
CA HIS A 102 17.98 -12.85 4.24
C HIS A 102 16.79 -12.23 4.99
N ALA A 103 17.06 -11.49 6.05
CA ALA A 103 16.02 -10.77 6.78
C ALA A 103 15.31 -9.70 5.90
N SER A 104 16.06 -9.01 5.04
CA SER A 104 15.50 -8.05 4.08
C SER A 104 14.53 -8.73 3.11
N LYS A 105 14.91 -9.91 2.57
CA LYS A 105 14.03 -10.69 1.71
C LYS A 105 12.77 -11.15 2.46
N MET A 106 12.92 -11.69 3.67
CA MET A 106 11.78 -12.10 4.52
C MET A 106 10.83 -10.92 4.79
N ASN A 107 11.38 -9.75 5.09
CA ASN A 107 10.58 -8.55 5.31
C ASN A 107 9.73 -8.17 4.09
N ALA A 108 10.30 -8.28 2.89
CA ALA A 108 9.56 -8.02 1.64
C ALA A 108 8.46 -9.05 1.42
N GLU A 109 8.72 -10.34 1.65
CA GLU A 109 7.74 -11.43 1.54
C GLU A 109 6.61 -11.26 2.56
N ASN A 110 6.93 -11.00 3.82
CA ASN A 110 5.97 -10.71 4.89
C ASN A 110 5.07 -9.51 4.54
N THR A 111 5.67 -8.43 4.05
CA THR A 111 4.94 -7.24 3.60
C THR A 111 3.93 -7.60 2.50
N GLY A 112 4.37 -8.37 1.50
CA GLY A 112 3.50 -8.82 0.40
C GLY A 112 2.31 -9.64 0.90
N CYS A 113 2.52 -10.58 1.83
CA CYS A 113 1.47 -11.39 2.44
C CYS A 113 0.44 -10.53 3.19
N ALA A 114 0.91 -9.61 4.04
CA ALA A 114 0.04 -8.73 4.81
C ALA A 114 -0.75 -7.78 3.91
N VAL A 115 -0.07 -7.15 2.93
CA VAL A 115 -0.72 -6.26 1.97
C VAL A 115 -1.80 -7.00 1.18
N GLN A 116 -1.52 -8.22 0.70
CA GLN A 116 -2.52 -8.97 -0.06
C GLN A 116 -3.77 -9.27 0.78
N ASN A 117 -3.62 -9.65 2.05
CA ASN A 117 -4.77 -9.83 2.95
C ASN A 117 -5.58 -8.54 3.10
N MET A 118 -4.91 -7.39 3.30
CA MET A 118 -5.58 -6.09 3.40
C MET A 118 -6.35 -5.73 2.12
N LEU A 119 -5.77 -5.99 0.92
CA LEU A 119 -6.44 -5.71 -0.35
C LEU A 119 -7.69 -6.58 -0.55
N ILE A 120 -7.65 -7.85 -0.13
CA ILE A 120 -8.81 -8.76 -0.19
C ILE A 120 -9.89 -8.28 0.77
N ALA A 121 -9.53 -7.97 2.02
CA ALA A 121 -10.46 -7.46 3.03
C ALA A 121 -11.11 -6.15 2.59
N ALA A 122 -10.34 -5.22 2.01
CA ALA A 122 -10.88 -3.98 1.45
C ALA A 122 -11.93 -4.25 0.36
N THR A 123 -11.64 -5.21 -0.53
CA THR A 123 -12.58 -5.60 -1.61
C THR A 123 -13.87 -6.20 -1.04
N GLU A 124 -13.77 -7.09 -0.04
CA GLU A 124 -14.93 -7.68 0.67
C GLU A 124 -15.81 -6.59 1.31
N LEU A 125 -15.18 -5.54 1.86
CA LEU A 125 -15.84 -4.42 2.52
C LEU A 125 -16.36 -3.35 1.54
N GLY A 126 -16.26 -3.58 0.22
CA GLY A 126 -16.73 -2.66 -0.82
C GLY A 126 -15.83 -1.45 -1.04
N LEU A 127 -14.56 -1.52 -0.63
CA LEU A 127 -13.58 -0.45 -0.79
C LEU A 127 -12.65 -0.70 -1.98
N GLY A 128 -12.25 0.37 -2.64
CA GLY A 128 -11.13 0.38 -3.56
C GLY A 128 -9.80 0.39 -2.81
N SER A 129 -8.80 -0.27 -3.36
CA SER A 129 -7.47 -0.33 -2.77
C SER A 129 -6.36 -0.39 -3.80
N CYS A 130 -5.17 0.09 -3.43
CA CYS A 130 -3.95 -0.03 -4.22
C CYS A 130 -2.74 -0.31 -3.33
N PHE A 131 -1.88 -1.23 -3.76
CA PHE A 131 -0.54 -1.37 -3.23
C PHE A 131 0.32 -0.23 -3.82
N ALA A 132 0.46 0.87 -3.09
CA ALA A 132 1.19 2.06 -3.51
C ALA A 132 2.62 2.04 -2.96
N GLU A 133 3.40 1.02 -3.36
CA GLU A 133 4.80 0.85 -2.94
C GLU A 133 5.63 2.13 -3.15
N SER A 134 5.41 2.79 -4.27
CA SER A 134 6.10 4.04 -4.62
C SER A 134 5.93 5.18 -3.61
N GLY A 135 4.91 5.12 -2.77
CA GLY A 135 4.71 6.08 -1.68
C GLY A 135 5.69 5.89 -0.51
N SER A 136 6.25 4.68 -0.35
CA SER A 136 7.17 4.36 0.75
C SER A 136 8.48 5.15 0.70
N VAL A 137 8.91 5.60 -0.49
CA VAL A 137 10.13 6.39 -0.65
C VAL A 137 10.09 7.75 0.08
N ALA A 138 8.91 8.27 0.41
CA ALA A 138 8.78 9.48 1.20
C ALA A 138 9.39 9.33 2.61
N PHE A 139 9.39 8.11 3.14
CA PHE A 139 9.89 7.80 4.48
C PHE A 139 11.41 7.63 4.56
N THR A 140 12.13 7.84 3.46
CA THR A 140 13.57 8.12 3.50
C THR A 140 13.87 9.47 4.14
N ASN A 141 12.86 10.37 4.22
CA ASN A 141 12.92 11.62 4.96
C ASN A 141 12.49 11.41 6.43
N PRO A 142 13.39 11.59 7.43
CA PRO A 142 13.07 11.40 8.84
C PRO A 142 11.88 12.23 9.32
N THR A 143 11.72 13.46 8.82
CA THR A 143 10.59 14.33 9.18
C THR A 143 9.23 13.70 8.85
N ILE A 144 9.15 12.91 7.78
CA ILE A 144 7.91 12.20 7.41
C ILE A 144 7.68 11.01 8.35
N LYS A 145 8.75 10.30 8.76
CA LYS A 145 8.65 9.25 9.78
C LYS A 145 8.15 9.81 11.11
N ASP A 146 8.74 10.91 11.56
CA ASP A 146 8.38 11.58 12.83
C ASP A 146 6.92 12.03 12.83
N ALA A 147 6.41 12.52 11.69
CA ALA A 147 5.03 12.98 11.55
C ALA A 147 3.98 11.88 11.81
N ILE A 148 4.35 10.61 11.69
CA ILE A 148 3.48 9.46 11.95
C ILE A 148 4.00 8.55 13.07
N GLY A 149 4.99 9.02 13.85
CA GLY A 149 5.50 8.32 15.03
C GLY A 149 6.33 7.08 14.75
N ILE A 150 6.97 6.98 13.57
CA ILE A 150 7.87 5.88 13.22
C ILE A 150 9.30 6.24 13.60
N SER A 151 9.93 5.39 14.42
CA SER A 151 11.34 5.56 14.83
C SER A 151 12.32 5.37 13.65
N ASN A 152 13.52 5.94 13.79
CA ASN A 152 14.51 5.93 12.71
C ASN A 152 15.13 4.56 12.40
N ASP A 153 15.02 3.60 13.34
CA ASP A 153 15.45 2.20 13.19
C ASP A 153 14.41 1.31 12.47
N LYS A 154 13.38 1.93 11.87
CA LYS A 154 12.33 1.25 11.12
C LYS A 154 12.18 1.84 9.73
N THR A 155 11.70 1.01 8.81
CA THR A 155 11.41 1.38 7.43
C THR A 155 9.93 1.16 7.11
N VAL A 156 9.33 2.07 6.34
CA VAL A 156 8.04 1.83 5.70
C VAL A 156 8.27 1.03 4.43
N SER A 157 7.91 -0.24 4.46
CA SER A 157 8.09 -1.16 3.35
C SER A 157 7.06 -0.96 2.24
N ALA A 158 5.85 -0.53 2.62
CA ALA A 158 4.76 -0.33 1.67
C ALA A 158 3.73 0.67 2.22
N ILE A 159 2.96 1.27 1.31
CA ILE A 159 1.70 1.95 1.63
C ILE A 159 0.56 1.26 0.87
N VAL A 160 -0.53 0.99 1.57
CA VAL A 160 -1.81 0.60 0.98
C VAL A 160 -2.71 1.82 1.00
N THR A 161 -3.16 2.27 -0.17
CA THR A 161 -4.16 3.34 -0.28
C THR A 161 -5.56 2.74 -0.33
N LEU A 162 -6.53 3.40 0.32
CA LEU A 162 -7.90 2.94 0.50
C LEU A 162 -8.88 4.09 0.31
N GLY A 163 -10.06 3.78 -0.21
CA GLY A 163 -11.18 4.72 -0.34
C GLY A 163 -12.38 4.08 -1.01
N TYR A 164 -13.53 4.73 -0.92
CA TYR A 164 -14.65 4.41 -1.78
C TYR A 164 -14.34 4.81 -3.22
N THR A 165 -14.94 4.13 -4.20
CA THR A 165 -14.67 4.37 -5.62
C THR A 165 -15.91 4.14 -6.47
N GLU A 166 -16.05 4.94 -7.51
CA GLU A 166 -17.06 4.76 -8.56
C GLU A 166 -16.53 3.92 -9.74
N ASN A 167 -15.31 3.41 -9.63
CA ASN A 167 -14.70 2.61 -10.69
C ASN A 167 -15.35 1.22 -10.80
N THR A 168 -16.16 1.04 -11.83
CA THR A 168 -16.87 -0.22 -12.13
C THR A 168 -16.16 -1.13 -13.12
N THR A 169 -14.95 -0.75 -13.59
CA THR A 169 -14.18 -1.58 -14.53
C THR A 169 -14.00 -2.99 -13.97
N PRO A 170 -14.28 -4.07 -14.73
CA PRO A 170 -14.08 -5.43 -14.24
C PRO A 170 -12.63 -5.73 -13.87
N ALA A 171 -12.42 -6.67 -12.94
CA ALA A 171 -11.10 -7.21 -12.68
C ALA A 171 -10.57 -7.95 -13.91
N VAL A 172 -9.26 -7.85 -14.15
CA VAL A 172 -8.61 -8.56 -15.26
C VAL A 172 -8.61 -10.06 -14.96
N LYS A 173 -9.23 -10.85 -15.82
CA LYS A 173 -9.08 -12.31 -15.77
C LYS A 173 -7.65 -12.69 -16.13
N ARG A 174 -7.05 -13.53 -15.30
CA ARG A 174 -5.74 -14.12 -15.56
C ARG A 174 -5.93 -15.55 -16.07
N ASN A 175 -5.19 -15.92 -17.09
CA ASN A 175 -5.18 -17.30 -17.61
C ASN A 175 -4.42 -18.22 -16.65
N ALA A 176 -4.71 -19.52 -16.75
CA ALA A 176 -4.01 -20.57 -16.01
C ALA A 176 -2.85 -21.19 -16.83
N ASP A 177 -2.43 -20.52 -17.91
CA ASP A 177 -1.41 -21.03 -18.85
C ASP A 177 0.00 -21.14 -18.21
N ASN A 178 0.15 -20.57 -17.02
CA ASN A 178 1.38 -20.60 -16.22
C ASN A 178 1.38 -21.71 -15.14
N ILE A 179 0.44 -22.67 -15.21
CA ILE A 179 0.37 -23.77 -14.26
C ILE A 179 0.95 -25.03 -14.91
N THR A 180 1.95 -25.60 -14.25
CA THR A 180 2.50 -26.92 -14.63
C THR A 180 2.11 -27.91 -13.55
N TRP A 181 1.52 -29.02 -13.97
CA TRP A 181 1.19 -30.16 -13.11
C TRP A 181 2.32 -31.18 -13.20
N CYS A 182 2.85 -31.60 -12.05
CA CYS A 182 3.80 -32.70 -11.95
C CYS A 182 3.08 -33.82 -11.21
N GLU A 183 2.70 -34.87 -11.98
CA GLU A 183 1.96 -36.04 -11.48
C GLU A 183 2.88 -37.28 -11.38
#